data_64a213a3caa228bfd489328db7b69ffd
#
_entry.id   64a213a3caa228bfd489328db7b69ffd
#
_cell.length_a   1.000
_cell.length_b   1.000
_cell.length_c   1.000
_cell.angle_alpha   90.00
_cell.angle_beta   90.00
_cell.angle_gamma   90.00
#
_symmetry.space_group_name_H-M   'P 1'
#
loop_
_entity.id
_entity.type
_entity.pdbx_description
1 polymer ?
#
loop_
_entity_poly.entity_id
_entity_poly.type
_entity_poly.pdbx_seq_one_letter_code
_entity_poly.pdbx_strand_id
1 'polypeptide(L)'
;SAVEFAARYANKLIELREELKKRTQKDSIFDTPFSTLQEGGIFGGIAHNVIADKCHINWETRPVIKEDGVFLNNEIDKYANEILLPEMKKVFSKSSIKKEIIGEVTGFDRVKKSEACELVSSLTGDNSREVVSFGTEAGLFQEIGISTVVCGPGSIEQAHKVDEFIELNELKKCLSFLDGIKTKSISN
;
A
#
# COMPACT_ATOMS: atom_id res chain seq x y z
N SER A 1 9.61 7.68 -29.04
CA SER A 1 8.74 8.51 -28.21
C SER A 1 8.71 7.97 -26.77
N ALA A 2 8.93 8.83 -25.77
CA ALA A 2 8.84 8.40 -24.37
C ALA A 2 7.44 7.88 -24.00
N VAL A 3 6.38 8.42 -24.59
CA VAL A 3 5.00 7.96 -24.39
C VAL A 3 4.80 6.52 -24.89
N GLU A 4 5.43 6.14 -26.00
CA GLU A 4 5.36 4.77 -26.51
C GLU A 4 5.97 3.77 -25.53
N PHE A 5 7.17 4.06 -25.03
CA PHE A 5 7.83 3.20 -24.03
C PHE A 5 7.08 3.16 -22.70
N ALA A 6 6.48 4.28 -22.29
CA ALA A 6 5.62 4.34 -21.11
C ALA A 6 4.35 3.47 -21.29
N ALA A 7 3.72 3.50 -22.46
CA ALA A 7 2.58 2.64 -22.75
C ALA A 7 2.95 1.15 -22.67
N ARG A 8 4.12 0.76 -23.19
CA ARG A 8 4.64 -0.62 -23.07
C ARG A 8 4.94 -1.00 -21.64
N TYR A 9 5.50 -0.07 -20.84
CA TYR A 9 5.73 -0.27 -19.41
C TYR A 9 4.40 -0.48 -18.68
N ALA A 10 3.40 0.37 -18.93
CA ALA A 10 2.07 0.24 -18.35
C ALA A 10 1.40 -1.11 -18.74
N ASN A 11 1.54 -1.54 -20.01
CA ASN A 11 1.04 -2.85 -20.42
C ASN A 11 1.69 -3.99 -19.63
N LYS A 12 3.01 -3.90 -19.38
CA LYS A 12 3.71 -4.88 -18.53
C LYS A 12 3.17 -4.89 -17.09
N LEU A 13 2.83 -3.73 -16.53
CA LEU A 13 2.17 -3.67 -15.21
C LEU A 13 0.81 -4.40 -15.25
N ILE A 14 0.01 -4.20 -16.29
CA ILE A 14 -1.27 -4.89 -16.48
C ILE A 14 -1.08 -6.41 -16.53
N GLU A 15 -0.08 -6.90 -17.27
CA GLU A 15 0.25 -8.34 -17.33
C GLU A 15 0.63 -8.88 -15.94
N LEU A 16 1.48 -8.16 -15.21
CA LEU A 16 1.91 -8.55 -13.86
C LEU A 16 0.76 -8.52 -12.86
N ARG A 17 -0.19 -7.60 -13.00
CA ARG A 17 -1.43 -7.60 -12.21
C ARG A 17 -2.22 -8.89 -12.39
N GLU A 18 -2.35 -9.39 -13.64
CA GLU A 18 -3.04 -10.65 -13.88
C GLU A 18 -2.27 -11.87 -13.34
N GLU A 19 -0.94 -11.80 -13.32
CA GLU A 19 -0.11 -12.83 -12.66
C GLU A 19 -0.27 -12.80 -11.15
N LEU A 20 -0.32 -11.62 -10.52
CA LEU A 20 -0.57 -11.48 -9.07
C LEU A 20 -1.91 -12.09 -8.66
N LYS A 21 -2.97 -11.93 -9.45
CA LYS A 21 -4.27 -12.59 -9.20
C LYS A 21 -4.19 -14.10 -9.13
N LYS A 22 -3.31 -14.72 -9.94
CA LYS A 22 -3.09 -16.18 -9.92
C LYS A 22 -2.35 -16.66 -8.68
N ARG A 23 -1.68 -15.75 -7.97
CA ARG A 23 -0.91 -16.02 -6.75
C ARG A 23 -1.76 -15.89 -5.47
N THR A 24 -3.08 -16.04 -5.61
CA THR A 24 -4.06 -15.96 -4.52
C THR A 24 -3.69 -16.83 -3.33
N GLN A 25 -3.72 -16.25 -2.13
CA GLN A 25 -3.51 -16.94 -0.89
C GLN A 25 -4.81 -17.59 -0.41
N LYS A 26 -4.84 -18.91 -0.32
CA LYS A 26 -6.05 -19.68 0.05
C LYS A 26 -6.55 -19.36 1.47
N ASP A 27 -5.64 -19.06 2.38
CA ASP A 27 -5.92 -18.76 3.79
C ASP A 27 -5.85 -17.26 4.09
N SER A 28 -6.00 -16.42 3.07
CA SER A 28 -6.01 -14.96 3.24
C SER A 28 -7.20 -14.54 4.11
N ILE A 29 -6.91 -13.65 5.06
CA ILE A 29 -7.91 -13.01 5.91
C ILE A 29 -8.45 -11.71 5.28
N PHE A 30 -7.92 -11.32 4.12
CA PHE A 30 -8.36 -10.14 3.38
C PHE A 30 -9.46 -10.51 2.38
N ASP A 31 -10.43 -9.62 2.17
CA ASP A 31 -11.49 -9.78 1.17
C ASP A 31 -10.93 -9.94 -0.25
N THR A 32 -9.80 -9.25 -0.51
CA THR A 32 -9.02 -9.44 -1.74
C THR A 32 -7.80 -10.31 -1.41
N PRO A 33 -7.85 -11.63 -1.71
CA PRO A 33 -6.84 -12.59 -1.26
C PRO A 33 -5.58 -12.63 -2.13
N PHE A 34 -5.35 -11.64 -2.95
CA PHE A 34 -4.19 -11.50 -3.85
C PHE A 34 -3.66 -10.07 -3.81
N SER A 35 -2.37 -9.95 -4.11
CA SER A 35 -1.68 -8.66 -4.18
C SER A 35 -2.22 -7.82 -5.34
N THR A 36 -2.48 -6.55 -5.09
CA THR A 36 -3.03 -5.63 -6.08
C THR A 36 -1.94 -4.75 -6.68
N LEU A 37 -2.16 -4.34 -7.92
CA LEU A 37 -1.32 -3.43 -8.68
C LEU A 37 -2.22 -2.50 -9.49
N GLN A 38 -1.96 -1.19 -9.41
CA GLN A 38 -2.78 -0.18 -10.08
C GLN A 38 -1.90 0.93 -10.67
N GLU A 39 -2.22 1.32 -11.89
CA GLU A 39 -1.68 2.50 -12.55
C GLU A 39 -2.52 3.71 -12.15
N GLY A 40 -1.90 4.69 -11.47
CA GLY A 40 -2.56 5.92 -11.02
C GLY A 40 -2.58 7.01 -12.08
N GLY A 41 -1.68 6.95 -13.09
CA GLY A 41 -1.66 7.91 -14.17
C GLY A 41 -0.45 7.80 -15.07
N ILE A 42 -0.61 8.26 -16.31
CA ILE A 42 0.45 8.35 -17.33
C ILE A 42 0.44 9.77 -17.87
N PHE A 43 1.57 10.47 -17.77
CA PHE A 43 1.69 11.88 -18.11
C PHE A 43 2.88 12.10 -19.04
N GLY A 44 2.64 12.57 -20.26
CA GLY A 44 3.70 12.80 -21.21
C GLY A 44 3.21 13.35 -22.55
N GLY A 45 4.14 13.98 -23.29
CA GLY A 45 3.84 14.66 -24.54
C GLY A 45 3.24 16.06 -24.32
N ILE A 46 3.38 16.90 -25.36
CA ILE A 46 2.91 18.29 -25.35
C ILE A 46 2.00 18.60 -26.54
N ALA A 47 2.14 17.90 -27.65
CA ALA A 47 1.33 18.08 -28.85
C ALA A 47 1.36 16.81 -29.72
N HIS A 48 0.32 16.61 -30.52
CA HIS A 48 0.17 15.43 -31.38
C HIS A 48 1.26 15.27 -32.47
N ASN A 49 1.90 16.36 -32.85
CA ASN A 49 2.93 16.42 -33.88
C ASN A 49 4.36 16.58 -33.30
N VAL A 50 4.53 16.43 -32.00
CA VAL A 50 5.83 16.51 -31.30
C VAL A 50 6.13 15.18 -30.62
N ILE A 51 7.30 14.60 -30.93
CA ILE A 51 7.74 13.37 -30.26
C ILE A 51 8.02 13.67 -28.80
N ALA A 52 7.36 12.99 -27.88
CA ALA A 52 7.54 13.16 -26.47
C ALA A 52 8.95 12.73 -26.02
N ASP A 53 9.66 13.63 -25.38
CA ASP A 53 10.99 13.38 -24.80
C ASP A 53 10.92 12.76 -23.40
N LYS A 54 9.83 13.01 -22.68
CA LYS A 54 9.58 12.51 -21.32
C LYS A 54 8.17 11.95 -21.18
N CYS A 55 8.04 10.92 -20.33
CA CYS A 55 6.78 10.42 -19.86
C CYS A 55 6.95 9.91 -18.43
N HIS A 56 5.96 10.12 -17.60
CA HIS A 56 5.91 9.74 -16.20
C HIS A 56 4.72 8.82 -15.97
N ILE A 57 4.92 7.74 -15.20
CA ILE A 57 3.87 6.79 -14.80
C ILE A 57 3.84 6.75 -13.29
N ASN A 58 2.68 6.99 -12.70
CA ASN A 58 2.41 6.71 -11.30
C ASN A 58 1.73 5.35 -11.19
N TRP A 59 2.23 4.52 -10.31
CA TRP A 59 1.61 3.23 -10.00
C TRP A 59 1.84 2.86 -8.54
N GLU A 60 0.96 2.04 -8.00
CA GLU A 60 1.09 1.50 -6.65
C GLU A 60 0.86 -0.01 -6.65
N THR A 61 1.41 -0.68 -5.66
CA THR A 61 1.11 -2.08 -5.34
C THR A 61 0.82 -2.22 -3.85
N ARG A 62 -0.11 -3.11 -3.55
CA ARG A 62 -0.44 -3.53 -2.16
C ARG A 62 -0.22 -5.03 -2.06
N PRO A 63 0.97 -5.46 -1.66
CA PRO A 63 1.27 -6.87 -1.50
C PRO A 63 0.50 -7.48 -0.34
N VAL A 64 -0.13 -8.63 -0.56
CA VAL A 64 -0.70 -9.48 0.51
C VAL A 64 0.41 -10.25 1.22
N ILE A 65 1.44 -10.64 0.46
CA ILE A 65 2.64 -11.28 0.98
C ILE A 65 3.89 -10.55 0.45
N LYS A 66 4.96 -10.55 1.24
CA LYS A 66 6.21 -9.85 0.92
C LYS A 66 6.83 -10.33 -0.40
N GLU A 67 6.73 -11.62 -0.69
CA GLU A 67 7.25 -12.26 -1.89
C GLU A 67 6.64 -11.71 -3.18
N ASP A 68 5.40 -11.25 -3.15
CA ASP A 68 4.74 -10.65 -4.31
C ASP A 68 5.32 -9.26 -4.63
N GLY A 69 5.66 -8.48 -3.61
CA GLY A 69 6.36 -7.20 -3.79
C GLY A 69 7.73 -7.39 -4.42
N VAL A 70 8.49 -8.38 -3.93
CA VAL A 70 9.81 -8.75 -4.48
C VAL A 70 9.67 -9.24 -5.93
N PHE A 71 8.72 -10.13 -6.20
CA PHE A 71 8.44 -10.64 -7.55
C PHE A 71 8.13 -9.48 -8.51
N LEU A 72 7.20 -8.62 -8.15
CA LEU A 72 6.79 -7.49 -8.98
C LEU A 72 7.96 -6.56 -9.29
N ASN A 73 8.73 -6.18 -8.27
CA ASN A 73 9.88 -5.29 -8.47
C ASN A 73 10.92 -5.91 -9.40
N ASN A 74 11.23 -7.20 -9.24
CA ASN A 74 12.20 -7.89 -10.09
C ASN A 74 11.72 -7.96 -11.54
N GLU A 75 10.47 -8.34 -11.79
CA GLU A 75 9.93 -8.48 -13.14
C GLU A 75 9.85 -7.14 -13.88
N ILE A 76 9.43 -6.07 -13.20
CA ILE A 76 9.34 -4.75 -13.84
C ILE A 76 10.72 -4.14 -14.08
N ASP A 77 11.65 -4.30 -13.15
CA ASP A 77 13.03 -3.83 -13.31
C ASP A 77 13.74 -4.58 -14.43
N LYS A 78 13.55 -5.90 -14.52
CA LYS A 78 14.06 -6.70 -15.62
C LYS A 78 13.51 -6.24 -16.96
N TYR A 79 12.20 -6.06 -17.08
CA TYR A 79 11.58 -5.58 -18.31
C TYR A 79 12.09 -4.19 -18.72
N ALA A 80 12.19 -3.27 -17.76
CA ALA A 80 12.72 -1.94 -18.00
C ALA A 80 14.17 -1.96 -18.49
N ASN A 81 15.05 -2.72 -17.80
CA ASN A 81 16.49 -2.68 -18.05
C ASN A 81 16.95 -3.59 -19.20
N GLU A 82 16.29 -4.73 -19.42
CA GLU A 82 16.72 -5.70 -20.44
C GLU A 82 15.96 -5.55 -21.76
N ILE A 83 14.75 -4.98 -21.74
CA ILE A 83 13.92 -4.86 -22.94
C ILE A 83 13.80 -3.39 -23.36
N LEU A 84 13.21 -2.54 -22.53
CA LEU A 84 12.87 -1.16 -22.92
C LEU A 84 14.11 -0.29 -23.09
N LEU A 85 14.97 -0.25 -22.09
CA LEU A 85 16.14 0.64 -22.09
C LEU A 85 17.13 0.36 -23.23
N PRO A 86 17.46 -0.89 -23.58
CA PRO A 86 18.30 -1.17 -24.76
C PRO A 86 17.70 -0.70 -26.07
N GLU A 87 16.37 -0.84 -26.26
CA GLU A 87 15.70 -0.34 -27.44
C GLU A 87 15.71 1.19 -27.51
N MET A 88 15.45 1.86 -26.39
CA MET A 88 15.55 3.33 -26.32
C MET A 88 16.94 3.83 -26.66
N LYS A 89 18.00 3.17 -26.15
CA LYS A 89 19.39 3.55 -26.37
C LYS A 89 19.87 3.33 -27.81
N LYS A 90 19.25 2.43 -28.58
CA LYS A 90 19.53 2.30 -30.02
C LYS A 90 19.16 3.57 -30.80
N VAL A 91 18.13 4.30 -30.34
CA VAL A 91 17.68 5.55 -30.97
C VAL A 91 18.38 6.76 -30.36
N PHE A 92 18.52 6.77 -29.05
CA PHE A 92 19.19 7.86 -28.31
C PHE A 92 19.98 7.32 -27.15
N SER A 93 21.31 7.37 -27.24
CA SER A 93 22.24 6.73 -26.27
C SER A 93 22.11 7.24 -24.83
N LYS A 94 21.61 8.48 -24.64
CA LYS A 94 21.38 9.09 -23.32
C LYS A 94 20.00 8.80 -22.73
N SER A 95 19.20 7.94 -23.38
CA SER A 95 17.90 7.52 -22.83
C SER A 95 18.07 6.86 -21.47
N SER A 96 17.11 7.08 -20.57
CA SER A 96 17.08 6.49 -19.23
C SER A 96 15.66 6.18 -18.81
N ILE A 97 15.52 5.16 -17.95
CA ILE A 97 14.33 4.88 -17.18
C ILE A 97 14.74 5.01 -15.72
N LYS A 98 13.98 5.77 -14.94
CA LYS A 98 14.20 5.95 -13.51
C LYS A 98 12.96 5.49 -12.77
N LYS A 99 13.14 4.66 -11.75
CA LYS A 99 12.10 4.30 -10.79
C LYS A 99 12.40 5.04 -9.49
N GLU A 100 11.40 5.71 -8.95
CA GLU A 100 11.45 6.40 -7.68
C GLU A 100 10.39 5.79 -6.77
N ILE A 101 10.77 5.39 -5.56
CA ILE A 101 9.86 4.91 -4.54
C ILE A 101 9.39 6.13 -3.75
N ILE A 102 8.11 6.50 -3.91
CA ILE A 102 7.50 7.65 -3.23
C ILE A 102 7.17 7.30 -1.78
N GLY A 103 6.77 6.06 -1.54
CA GLY A 103 6.47 5.54 -0.21
C GLY A 103 6.43 4.02 -0.22
N GLU A 104 6.90 3.44 0.88
CA GLU A 104 6.84 2.02 1.14
C GLU A 104 6.38 1.81 2.58
N VAL A 105 5.36 0.98 2.76
CA VAL A 105 4.80 0.67 4.07
C VAL A 105 4.80 -0.84 4.24
N THR A 106 5.44 -1.30 5.30
CA THR A 106 5.43 -2.71 5.68
C THR A 106 4.03 -3.14 6.11
N GLY A 107 3.59 -4.30 5.62
CA GLY A 107 2.33 -4.90 6.05
C GLY A 107 2.31 -5.15 7.56
N PHE A 108 1.11 -5.09 8.15
CA PHE A 108 0.89 -5.33 9.57
C PHE A 108 0.28 -6.72 9.76
N ASP A 109 1.06 -7.63 10.35
CA ASP A 109 0.67 -9.01 10.54
C ASP A 109 -0.13 -9.22 11.83
N ARG A 110 -1.13 -10.11 11.75
CA ARG A 110 -1.90 -10.52 12.91
C ARG A 110 -1.06 -11.37 13.86
N VAL A 111 -0.83 -10.89 15.07
CA VAL A 111 -0.10 -11.62 16.12
C VAL A 111 -1.10 -12.36 17.02
N LYS A 112 -0.80 -13.62 17.37
CA LYS A 112 -1.67 -14.45 18.24
C LYS A 112 -1.79 -13.88 19.65
N LYS A 113 -0.70 -13.33 20.20
CA LYS A 113 -0.67 -12.65 21.49
C LYS A 113 -0.14 -11.25 21.29
N SER A 114 -0.89 -10.24 21.70
CA SER A 114 -0.51 -8.83 21.56
C SER A 114 -0.95 -8.12 22.85
N GLU A 115 0.02 -7.64 23.61
CA GLU A 115 -0.21 -6.83 24.83
C GLU A 115 -1.02 -5.58 24.50
N ALA A 116 -0.73 -4.95 23.34
CA ALA A 116 -1.49 -3.81 22.88
C ALA A 116 -2.97 -4.14 22.64
N CYS A 117 -3.27 -5.30 22.01
CA CYS A 117 -4.65 -5.74 21.84
C CYS A 117 -5.34 -6.01 23.18
N GLU A 118 -4.65 -6.66 24.12
CA GLU A 118 -5.19 -6.93 25.46
C GLU A 118 -5.48 -5.64 26.22
N LEU A 119 -4.57 -4.66 26.15
CA LEU A 119 -4.77 -3.35 26.74
C LEU A 119 -5.99 -2.63 26.16
N VAL A 120 -6.09 -2.55 24.83
CA VAL A 120 -7.20 -1.90 24.12
C VAL A 120 -8.51 -2.58 24.47
N SER A 121 -8.60 -3.92 24.36
CA SER A 121 -9.80 -4.68 24.73
C SER A 121 -10.23 -4.43 26.18
N SER A 122 -9.28 -4.31 27.13
CA SER A 122 -9.58 -4.04 28.53
C SER A 122 -10.15 -2.65 28.76
N LEU A 123 -9.84 -1.68 27.92
CA LEU A 123 -10.27 -0.29 28.05
C LEU A 123 -11.55 0.02 27.25
N THR A 124 -11.75 -0.65 26.11
CA THR A 124 -12.92 -0.44 25.25
C THR A 124 -14.07 -1.40 25.57
N GLY A 125 -13.78 -2.54 26.20
CA GLY A 125 -14.71 -3.63 26.36
C GLY A 125 -14.96 -4.44 25.07
N ASP A 126 -14.30 -4.07 23.96
CA ASP A 126 -14.43 -4.76 22.67
C ASP A 126 -13.29 -5.77 22.50
N ASN A 127 -13.69 -7.00 22.20
CA ASN A 127 -12.79 -8.12 21.92
C ASN A 127 -12.77 -8.50 20.44
N SER A 128 -13.46 -7.76 19.58
CA SER A 128 -13.40 -7.97 18.14
C SER A 128 -11.98 -7.66 17.61
N ARG A 129 -11.57 -8.39 16.61
CA ARG A 129 -10.28 -8.20 15.94
C ARG A 129 -10.54 -8.28 14.45
N GLU A 130 -10.61 -7.12 13.85
CA GLU A 130 -10.85 -6.99 12.42
C GLU A 130 -9.53 -6.79 11.68
N VAL A 131 -9.55 -7.07 10.39
CA VAL A 131 -8.45 -6.83 9.47
C VAL A 131 -8.93 -5.80 8.46
N VAL A 132 -8.10 -4.84 8.18
CA VAL A 132 -8.41 -3.74 7.27
C VAL A 132 -7.37 -3.67 6.15
N SER A 133 -7.82 -3.27 4.96
CA SER A 133 -7.00 -3.23 3.75
C SER A 133 -6.35 -1.88 3.49
N PHE A 134 -6.24 -1.01 4.52
CA PHE A 134 -5.58 0.27 4.36
C PHE A 134 -4.13 0.24 4.88
N GLY A 135 -3.27 1.13 4.34
CA GLY A 135 -1.91 1.29 4.80
C GLY A 135 -1.84 1.96 6.18
N THR A 136 -0.97 1.47 7.04
CA THR A 136 -0.71 2.03 8.36
C THR A 136 0.76 1.86 8.72
N GLU A 137 1.29 2.72 9.56
CA GLU A 137 2.66 2.62 10.10
C GLU A 137 2.80 1.51 11.17
N ALA A 138 1.71 0.84 11.55
CA ALA A 138 1.70 -0.20 12.57
C ALA A 138 2.70 -1.34 12.25
N GLY A 139 2.86 -1.69 10.97
CA GLY A 139 3.83 -2.69 10.54
C GLY A 139 5.28 -2.31 10.87
N LEU A 140 5.64 -1.03 10.78
CA LEU A 140 6.98 -0.53 11.12
C LEU A 140 7.29 -0.71 12.61
N PHE A 141 6.32 -0.42 13.48
CA PHE A 141 6.47 -0.65 14.91
C PHE A 141 6.57 -2.14 15.24
N GLN A 142 5.81 -2.98 14.53
CA GLN A 142 5.86 -4.42 14.70
C GLN A 142 7.23 -5.01 14.29
N GLU A 143 7.83 -4.52 13.20
CA GLU A 143 9.16 -4.95 12.74
C GLU A 143 10.27 -4.72 13.79
N ILE A 144 10.17 -3.66 14.57
CA ILE A 144 11.11 -3.38 15.68
C ILE A 144 10.70 -4.03 17.00
N GLY A 145 9.72 -4.94 16.98
CA GLY A 145 9.31 -5.75 18.13
C GLY A 145 8.33 -5.06 19.09
N ILE A 146 7.73 -3.93 18.70
CA ILE A 146 6.73 -3.24 19.52
C ILE A 146 5.37 -3.91 19.31
N SER A 147 4.71 -4.32 20.41
CA SER A 147 3.34 -4.81 20.37
C SER A 147 2.41 -3.68 19.93
N THR A 148 1.74 -3.86 18.81
CA THR A 148 1.01 -2.80 18.13
C THR A 148 -0.41 -3.23 17.80
N VAL A 149 -1.33 -2.27 17.82
CA VAL A 149 -2.71 -2.42 17.34
C VAL A 149 -3.20 -1.08 16.80
N VAL A 150 -4.00 -1.11 15.74
CA VAL A 150 -4.67 0.08 15.22
C VAL A 150 -6.02 0.20 15.92
N CYS A 151 -6.26 1.33 16.58
CA CYS A 151 -7.52 1.63 17.24
C CYS A 151 -7.81 3.12 17.13
N GLY A 152 -9.01 3.47 16.77
CA GLY A 152 -9.43 4.86 16.65
C GLY A 152 -10.96 4.99 16.66
N PRO A 153 -11.48 6.22 16.80
CA PRO A 153 -12.91 6.46 16.76
C PRO A 153 -13.46 6.43 15.32
N GLY A 154 -14.76 6.15 15.18
CA GLY A 154 -15.47 6.18 13.92
C GLY A 154 -15.63 4.80 13.28
N SER A 155 -16.02 4.79 12.00
CA SER A 155 -16.23 3.58 11.21
C SER A 155 -15.43 3.64 9.92
N ILE A 156 -14.75 2.55 9.59
CA ILE A 156 -14.01 2.40 8.33
C ILE A 156 -14.95 2.55 7.11
N GLU A 157 -16.22 2.30 7.27
CA GLU A 157 -17.21 2.49 6.20
C GLU A 157 -17.37 3.94 5.76
N GLN A 158 -16.94 4.91 6.57
CA GLN A 158 -16.96 6.33 6.21
C GLN A 158 -15.71 6.77 5.46
N ALA A 159 -14.62 6.01 5.53
CA ALA A 159 -13.35 6.39 4.95
C ALA A 159 -13.45 6.63 3.43
N HIS A 160 -12.87 7.75 2.98
CA HIS A 160 -12.83 8.17 1.56
C HIS A 160 -14.20 8.42 0.90
N LYS A 161 -15.26 8.62 1.68
CA LYS A 161 -16.57 9.02 1.16
C LYS A 161 -16.69 10.53 1.09
N VAL A 162 -17.54 10.98 0.17
CA VAL A 162 -17.99 12.38 0.14
C VAL A 162 -18.73 12.66 1.44
N ASP A 163 -18.47 13.81 2.06
CA ASP A 163 -19.03 14.20 3.36
C ASP A 163 -18.72 13.19 4.49
N GLU A 164 -17.52 12.62 4.49
CA GLU A 164 -17.02 11.76 5.58
C GLU A 164 -17.29 12.41 6.93
N PHE A 165 -17.86 11.66 7.86
CA PHE A 165 -18.24 12.15 9.18
C PHE A 165 -17.84 11.19 10.29
N ILE A 166 -17.82 11.69 11.51
CA ILE A 166 -17.68 10.92 12.72
C ILE A 166 -18.80 11.27 13.71
N GLU A 167 -19.35 10.26 14.36
CA GLU A 167 -20.33 10.43 15.41
C GLU A 167 -19.71 11.06 16.66
N LEU A 168 -20.38 12.06 17.24
CA LEU A 168 -19.89 12.71 18.49
C LEU A 168 -19.71 11.72 19.65
N ASN A 169 -20.52 10.65 19.67
CA ASN A 169 -20.39 9.60 20.67
C ASN A 169 -19.07 8.82 20.54
N GLU A 170 -18.59 8.61 19.31
CA GLU A 170 -17.29 7.96 19.05
C GLU A 170 -16.13 8.82 19.57
N LEU A 171 -16.21 10.14 19.40
CA LEU A 171 -15.21 11.05 19.97
C LEU A 171 -15.21 10.99 21.51
N LYS A 172 -16.39 10.92 22.15
CA LYS A 172 -16.50 10.77 23.61
C LYS A 172 -15.89 9.45 24.10
N LYS A 173 -16.16 8.33 23.41
CA LYS A 173 -15.56 7.03 23.70
C LYS A 173 -14.03 7.08 23.57
N CYS A 174 -13.52 7.74 22.52
CA CYS A 174 -12.09 7.92 22.31
C CYS A 174 -11.44 8.71 23.47
N LEU A 175 -12.03 9.79 23.93
CA LEU A 175 -11.54 10.55 25.08
C LEU A 175 -11.47 9.67 26.34
N SER A 176 -12.54 8.91 26.63
CA SER A 176 -12.56 7.98 27.77
C SER A 176 -11.48 6.90 27.66
N PHE A 177 -11.23 6.39 26.45
CA PHE A 177 -10.18 5.42 26.17
C PHE A 177 -8.78 6.02 26.44
N LEU A 178 -8.51 7.25 25.98
CA LEU A 178 -7.24 7.95 26.21
C LEU A 178 -7.00 8.23 27.71
N ASP A 179 -8.03 8.63 28.45
CA ASP A 179 -7.96 8.79 29.91
C ASP A 179 -7.64 7.45 30.60
N GLY A 180 -8.21 6.35 30.12
CA GLY A 180 -7.90 5.00 30.58
C GLY A 180 -6.44 4.60 30.36
N ILE A 181 -5.88 4.88 29.16
CA ILE A 181 -4.45 4.66 28.86
C ILE A 181 -3.59 5.48 29.84
N LYS A 182 -3.87 6.78 29.97
CA LYS A 182 -3.14 7.67 30.87
C LYS A 182 -3.11 7.14 32.31
N THR A 183 -4.26 6.71 32.82
CA THR A 183 -4.38 6.16 34.18
C THR A 183 -3.53 4.91 34.35
N LYS A 184 -3.57 3.98 33.42
CA LYS A 184 -2.76 2.76 33.50
C LYS A 184 -1.26 3.03 33.38
N SER A 185 -0.85 4.03 32.57
CA SER A 185 0.56 4.39 32.41
C SER A 185 1.17 5.06 33.64
N ILE A 186 0.36 5.69 34.49
CA ILE A 186 0.82 6.34 35.73
C ILE A 186 0.85 5.33 36.89
N SER A 187 0.06 4.25 36.82
CA SER A 187 -0.08 3.26 37.88
C SER A 187 0.98 2.13 37.83
N ASN A 188 1.81 2.12 36.82
CA ASN A 188 2.99 1.25 36.65
C ASN A 188 4.27 2.05 36.92
#